data_92d3399f554e4fa6dc7ece5f08d9d5eb
#
_entry.id   92d3399f554e4fa6dc7ece5f08d9d5eb
#
_cell.length_a   1.000
_cell.length_b   1.000
_cell.length_c   1.000
_cell.angle_alpha   90.00
_cell.angle_beta   90.00
_cell.angle_gamma   90.00
#
_symmetry.space_group_name_H-M   'P 1'
#
loop_
_entity.id
_entity.type
_entity.pdbx_description
1 polymer ?
#
loop_
_entity_poly.entity_id
_entity_poly.type
_entity_poly.pdbx_seq_one_letter_code
_entity_poly.pdbx_strand_id
1 'polypeptide(L)'
;EIRKKRINKLLPNALQEAKVDCWLVLCRENNNDPLADHIGGENTGGSAVFLFYNDDRGFHSKVFSPIGESTALDELNIHDQVVSVPRGNSTIDLAINFIKNKNFETIAINSSTSNSIADGLSYTQRKEIENLLGKDSKKLISSSELVYNWLSIKLPEEVAILTKAAKLTAEFQIEAYKTVIPGKSTDADIAKFLKQKMLDYGVKDGWSPDQNPNVNSGPDRGHSHATNKIIMPGDVIQIDFGIKVYDRWVSDIQRFAYVLKNDELKAPENIQFYWESGKAGNRAALSAMKPGVKGVDVDKAQRILMKKAKSEFVMWSTGHPVGYVAHDVGPNLGGSQSTHVRPASEKKLKEGMTFAFDGFHAWKLSDTTLKTISVEEMAVITKDRARYLTKPQENLILIPIKN
;
A
#
# COMPACT_ATOMS: atom_id res chain seq x y z
N GLU A 1 -18.12 -0.77 10.62
CA GLU A 1 -17.67 0.14 11.68
C GLU A 1 -16.41 0.93 11.28
N ILE A 2 -15.35 0.30 10.79
CA ILE A 2 -14.10 0.98 10.36
C ILE A 2 -14.41 2.04 9.29
N ARG A 3 -15.20 1.69 8.27
CA ARG A 3 -15.60 2.61 7.20
C ARG A 3 -16.31 3.85 7.74
N LYS A 4 -17.27 3.68 8.63
CA LYS A 4 -17.98 4.78 9.34
C LYS A 4 -17.01 5.66 10.11
N LYS A 5 -16.07 5.06 10.87
CA LYS A 5 -15.04 5.81 11.61
C LYS A 5 -14.13 6.61 10.67
N ARG A 6 -13.73 6.03 9.54
CA ARG A 6 -12.90 6.75 8.56
C ARG A 6 -13.60 7.96 7.98
N ILE A 7 -14.88 7.80 7.61
CA ILE A 7 -15.71 8.91 7.08
C ILE A 7 -15.88 9.98 8.14
N ASN A 8 -16.29 9.62 9.35
CA ASN A 8 -16.69 10.61 10.35
C ASN A 8 -15.51 11.21 11.14
N LYS A 9 -14.35 10.54 11.22
CA LYS A 9 -13.22 11.03 12.02
C LYS A 9 -12.04 11.53 11.19
N LEU A 10 -11.77 10.91 10.04
CA LEU A 10 -10.59 11.25 9.25
C LEU A 10 -10.92 12.17 8.08
N LEU A 11 -12.06 11.95 7.42
CA LEU A 11 -12.43 12.70 6.23
C LEU A 11 -12.68 14.19 6.48
N PRO A 12 -13.30 14.62 7.59
CA PRO A 12 -13.44 16.05 7.89
C PRO A 12 -12.12 16.82 7.94
N ASN A 13 -11.11 16.22 8.58
CA ASN A 13 -9.76 16.80 8.65
C ASN A 13 -9.09 16.81 7.27
N ALA A 14 -9.28 15.75 6.47
CA ALA A 14 -8.71 15.68 5.12
C ALA A 14 -9.33 16.73 4.19
N LEU A 15 -10.63 17.00 4.28
CA LEU A 15 -11.30 18.09 3.56
C LEU A 15 -10.71 19.45 3.95
N GLN A 16 -10.56 19.70 5.25
CA GLN A 16 -10.02 20.95 5.77
C GLN A 16 -8.56 21.16 5.32
N GLU A 17 -7.69 20.15 5.47
CA GLU A 17 -6.30 20.21 5.06
C GLU A 17 -6.15 20.44 3.54
N ALA A 18 -7.03 19.84 2.75
CA ALA A 18 -7.05 19.99 1.29
C ALA A 18 -7.78 21.26 0.83
N LYS A 19 -8.40 22.04 1.74
CA LYS A 19 -9.21 23.23 1.45
C LYS A 19 -10.34 22.93 0.45
N VAL A 20 -11.08 21.86 0.72
CA VAL A 20 -12.21 21.38 -0.09
C VAL A 20 -13.51 21.60 0.68
N ASP A 21 -14.45 22.33 0.09
CA ASP A 21 -15.77 22.51 0.69
C ASP A 21 -16.68 21.31 0.45
N CYS A 22 -16.65 20.77 -0.76
CA CYS A 22 -17.45 19.62 -1.15
C CYS A 22 -16.63 18.64 -1.99
N TRP A 23 -16.69 17.35 -1.68
CA TRP A 23 -16.12 16.28 -2.49
C TRP A 23 -17.24 15.46 -3.10
N LEU A 24 -17.23 15.35 -4.44
CA LEU A 24 -18.14 14.54 -5.22
C LEU A 24 -17.45 13.28 -5.71
N VAL A 25 -18.00 12.12 -5.37
CA VAL A 25 -17.58 10.82 -5.89
C VAL A 25 -18.74 10.21 -6.66
N LEU A 26 -18.48 9.84 -7.90
CA LEU A 26 -19.47 9.18 -8.77
C LEU A 26 -19.15 7.70 -8.89
N CYS A 27 -19.94 6.88 -8.21
CA CYS A 27 -19.87 5.43 -8.31
C CYS A 27 -20.81 4.91 -9.42
N ARG A 28 -20.45 3.80 -10.05
CA ARG A 28 -21.20 3.18 -11.15
C ARG A 28 -21.05 1.67 -11.16
N GLU A 29 -21.99 1.02 -11.79
CA GLU A 29 -21.88 -0.40 -12.13
C GLU A 29 -20.72 -0.62 -13.11
N ASN A 30 -19.94 -1.65 -12.90
CA ASN A 30 -18.75 -2.00 -13.68
C ASN A 30 -17.72 -0.86 -13.78
N ASN A 31 -16.46 -1.19 -13.76
CA ASN A 31 -15.38 -0.19 -13.77
C ASN A 31 -15.68 1.00 -12.84
N ASN A 32 -15.99 0.69 -11.57
CA ASN A 32 -16.39 1.63 -10.54
C ASN A 32 -15.25 2.60 -10.16
N ASP A 33 -15.59 3.67 -9.42
CA ASP A 33 -14.57 4.54 -8.84
C ASP A 33 -13.64 3.72 -7.91
N PRO A 34 -12.32 3.91 -7.96
CA PRO A 34 -11.36 3.20 -7.10
C PRO A 34 -11.64 3.34 -5.60
N LEU A 35 -12.37 4.38 -5.20
CA LEU A 35 -12.73 4.66 -3.81
C LEU A 35 -14.08 4.09 -3.38
N ALA A 36 -14.80 3.43 -4.29
CA ALA A 36 -16.13 2.91 -4.02
C ALA A 36 -16.21 2.07 -2.74
N ASP A 37 -15.26 1.15 -2.55
CA ASP A 37 -15.18 0.29 -1.36
C ASP A 37 -14.94 1.06 -0.06
N HIS A 38 -14.35 2.24 -0.14
CA HIS A 38 -14.08 3.08 1.03
C HIS A 38 -15.29 3.86 1.51
N ILE A 39 -16.28 4.06 0.63
CA ILE A 39 -17.45 4.91 0.87
C ILE A 39 -18.79 4.18 0.78
N GLY A 40 -18.82 2.87 0.53
CA GLY A 40 -20.07 2.10 0.40
C GLY A 40 -20.66 2.09 -1.00
N GLY A 41 -19.90 2.48 -2.00
CA GLY A 41 -20.32 2.52 -3.40
C GLY A 41 -20.06 1.24 -4.20
N GLU A 42 -19.61 0.17 -3.55
CA GLU A 42 -19.23 -1.09 -4.22
C GLU A 42 -20.41 -1.81 -4.90
N ASN A 43 -21.61 -1.65 -4.37
CA ASN A 43 -22.83 -2.31 -4.88
C ASN A 43 -23.75 -1.35 -5.68
N THR A 44 -23.17 -0.35 -6.32
CA THR A 44 -23.94 0.58 -7.15
C THR A 44 -24.34 -0.08 -8.47
N GLY A 45 -25.62 -0.32 -8.67
CA GLY A 45 -26.19 -0.76 -9.95
C GLY A 45 -26.74 0.45 -10.74
N GLY A 46 -25.98 0.93 -11.68
CA GLY A 46 -26.24 2.18 -12.38
C GLY A 46 -25.27 3.27 -11.94
N SER A 47 -25.75 4.41 -11.47
CA SER A 47 -24.92 5.52 -10.96
C SER A 47 -25.42 6.03 -9.62
N ALA A 48 -24.54 6.19 -8.65
CA ALA A 48 -24.80 6.84 -7.37
C ALA A 48 -23.77 7.96 -7.13
N VAL A 49 -24.21 9.07 -6.55
CA VAL A 49 -23.34 10.20 -6.23
C VAL A 49 -23.21 10.33 -4.72
N PHE A 50 -21.98 10.31 -4.25
CA PHE A 50 -21.61 10.50 -2.85
C PHE A 50 -21.04 11.90 -2.69
N LEU A 51 -21.61 12.66 -1.76
CA LEU A 51 -21.17 14.01 -1.42
C LEU A 51 -20.69 14.04 0.03
N PHE A 52 -19.48 14.57 0.22
CA PHE A 52 -18.91 14.84 1.53
C PHE A 52 -18.59 16.33 1.61
N TYR A 53 -19.14 17.04 2.59
CA TYR A 53 -19.02 18.48 2.65
C TYR A 53 -19.10 19.01 4.07
N ASN A 54 -18.57 20.22 4.26
CA ASN A 54 -18.74 20.99 5.50
C ASN A 54 -19.72 22.16 5.26
N ASP A 55 -20.58 22.42 6.23
CA ASP A 55 -21.38 23.66 6.33
C ASP A 55 -21.35 24.19 7.77
N ASP A 56 -22.14 25.21 8.08
CA ASP A 56 -22.20 25.84 9.42
C ASP A 56 -22.57 24.87 10.55
N ARG A 57 -23.14 23.72 10.23
CA ARG A 57 -23.53 22.67 11.19
C ARG A 57 -22.47 21.57 11.33
N GLY A 58 -21.39 21.64 10.56
CA GLY A 58 -20.28 20.68 10.58
C GLY A 58 -20.18 19.81 9.33
N PHE A 59 -19.56 18.65 9.49
CA PHE A 59 -19.35 17.69 8.41
C PHE A 59 -20.61 16.89 8.11
N HIS A 60 -20.88 16.66 6.83
CA HIS A 60 -22.00 15.89 6.31
C HIS A 60 -21.57 14.92 5.22
N SER A 61 -22.25 13.75 5.18
CA SER A 61 -22.20 12.79 4.10
C SER A 61 -23.59 12.52 3.54
N LYS A 62 -23.78 12.76 2.24
CA LYS A 62 -25.08 12.62 1.55
C LYS A 62 -24.91 11.81 0.29
N VAL A 63 -25.82 10.86 0.06
CA VAL A 63 -25.80 10.01 -1.11
C VAL A 63 -27.08 10.16 -1.91
N PHE A 64 -26.95 10.25 -3.23
CA PHE A 64 -28.06 10.11 -4.19
C PHE A 64 -27.93 8.76 -4.88
N SER A 65 -28.82 7.83 -4.56
CA SER A 65 -28.78 6.44 -5.05
C SER A 65 -30.08 6.06 -5.75
N PRO A 66 -30.01 5.23 -6.79
CA PRO A 66 -31.22 4.65 -7.39
C PRO A 66 -32.11 3.97 -6.35
N ILE A 67 -33.43 4.08 -6.51
CA ILE A 67 -34.42 3.56 -5.54
C ILE A 67 -34.26 2.07 -5.24
N GLY A 68 -33.72 1.27 -6.18
CA GLY A 68 -33.51 -0.17 -5.98
C GLY A 68 -32.39 -0.51 -4.98
N GLU A 69 -31.49 0.42 -4.68
CA GLU A 69 -30.27 0.21 -3.89
C GLU A 69 -30.22 1.10 -2.66
N SER A 70 -30.99 2.18 -2.65
CA SER A 70 -30.95 3.20 -1.60
C SER A 70 -31.22 2.62 -0.20
N THR A 71 -32.12 1.65 -0.06
CA THR A 71 -32.45 1.00 1.22
C THR A 71 -31.24 0.24 1.77
N ALA A 72 -30.62 -0.61 0.93
CA ALA A 72 -29.44 -1.38 1.35
C ALA A 72 -28.26 -0.47 1.71
N LEU A 73 -28.11 0.64 1.00
CA LEU A 73 -27.07 1.63 1.29
C LEU A 73 -27.34 2.39 2.60
N ASP A 74 -28.60 2.73 2.88
CA ASP A 74 -29.02 3.37 4.14
C ASP A 74 -28.82 2.43 5.35
N GLU A 75 -29.13 1.14 5.19
CA GLU A 75 -28.91 0.11 6.21
C GLU A 75 -27.44 -0.09 6.60
N LEU A 76 -26.47 0.28 5.75
CA LEU A 76 -25.05 0.30 6.12
C LEU A 76 -24.77 1.29 7.26
N ASN A 77 -25.61 2.30 7.44
CA ASN A 77 -25.51 3.32 8.49
C ASN A 77 -24.10 4.00 8.55
N ILE A 78 -23.56 4.33 7.39
CA ILE A 78 -22.25 4.98 7.24
C ILE A 78 -22.36 6.42 6.72
N HIS A 79 -23.53 6.80 6.20
CA HIS A 79 -23.82 8.15 5.72
C HIS A 79 -24.92 8.81 6.56
N ASP A 80 -24.93 10.14 6.59
CA ASP A 80 -25.94 10.89 7.35
C ASP A 80 -27.30 10.88 6.64
N GLN A 81 -27.27 10.84 5.30
CA GLN A 81 -28.48 10.83 4.49
C GLN A 81 -28.30 10.06 3.17
N VAL A 82 -29.22 9.15 2.89
CA VAL A 82 -29.36 8.49 1.60
C VAL A 82 -30.67 8.94 0.96
N VAL A 83 -30.57 9.59 -0.22
CA VAL A 83 -31.71 10.05 -1.02
C VAL A 83 -32.04 8.98 -2.03
N SER A 84 -33.22 8.41 -1.93
CA SER A 84 -33.76 7.45 -2.89
C SER A 84 -34.23 8.19 -4.15
N VAL A 85 -33.63 7.88 -5.30
CA VAL A 85 -33.90 8.54 -6.58
C VAL A 85 -34.83 7.64 -7.42
N PRO A 86 -36.05 8.08 -7.73
CA PRO A 86 -37.00 7.31 -8.52
C PRO A 86 -36.46 7.02 -9.94
N ARG A 87 -36.94 5.91 -10.54
CA ARG A 87 -36.65 5.58 -11.94
C ARG A 87 -37.05 6.72 -12.87
N GLY A 88 -36.19 7.00 -13.83
CA GLY A 88 -36.33 8.10 -14.78
C GLY A 88 -35.74 9.44 -14.35
N ASN A 89 -35.32 9.55 -13.09
CA ASN A 89 -34.54 10.70 -12.59
C ASN A 89 -33.06 10.39 -12.55
N SER A 90 -32.24 11.43 -12.76
CA SER A 90 -30.78 11.33 -12.72
C SER A 90 -30.25 11.61 -11.31
N THR A 91 -29.46 10.71 -10.75
CA THR A 91 -28.75 10.91 -9.49
C THR A 91 -27.75 12.05 -9.59
N ILE A 92 -27.10 12.21 -10.77
CA ILE A 92 -26.12 13.26 -11.03
C ILE A 92 -26.80 14.63 -11.05
N ASP A 93 -27.94 14.77 -11.76
CA ASP A 93 -28.68 16.04 -11.83
C ASP A 93 -29.12 16.51 -10.45
N LEU A 94 -29.65 15.59 -9.63
CA LEU A 94 -30.08 15.92 -8.27
C LEU A 94 -28.91 16.33 -7.37
N ALA A 95 -27.79 15.63 -7.47
CA ALA A 95 -26.56 15.96 -6.72
C ALA A 95 -26.00 17.33 -7.15
N ILE A 96 -25.92 17.59 -8.44
CA ILE A 96 -25.44 18.89 -8.98
C ILE A 96 -26.37 20.03 -8.58
N ASN A 97 -27.69 19.85 -8.63
CA ASN A 97 -28.64 20.85 -8.15
C ASN A 97 -28.46 21.12 -6.65
N PHE A 98 -28.22 20.09 -5.83
CA PHE A 98 -27.89 20.27 -4.43
C PHE A 98 -26.61 21.09 -4.24
N ILE A 99 -25.52 20.79 -4.98
CA ILE A 99 -24.25 21.51 -4.93
C ILE A 99 -24.45 23.00 -5.28
N LYS A 100 -25.20 23.29 -6.35
CA LYS A 100 -25.50 24.69 -6.77
C LYS A 100 -26.25 25.46 -5.68
N ASN A 101 -27.22 24.82 -5.03
CA ASN A 101 -28.01 25.46 -3.98
C ASN A 101 -27.19 25.73 -2.69
N LYS A 102 -26.15 24.94 -2.44
CA LYS A 102 -25.21 25.14 -1.31
C LYS A 102 -24.15 26.20 -1.60
N ASN A 103 -23.91 26.52 -2.87
CA ASN A 103 -22.94 27.52 -3.31
C ASN A 103 -21.52 27.34 -2.73
N PHE A 104 -21.01 26.08 -2.78
CA PHE A 104 -19.63 25.79 -2.40
C PHE A 104 -18.63 26.58 -3.28
N GLU A 105 -17.50 26.96 -2.73
CA GLU A 105 -16.43 27.66 -3.45
C GLU A 105 -15.47 26.69 -4.13
N THR A 106 -15.23 25.51 -3.52
CA THR A 106 -14.37 24.46 -4.04
C THR A 106 -15.10 23.11 -4.08
N ILE A 107 -15.07 22.45 -5.25
CA ILE A 107 -15.70 21.15 -5.46
C ILE A 107 -14.64 20.19 -5.96
N ALA A 108 -14.22 19.26 -5.10
CA ALA A 108 -13.26 18.22 -5.48
C ALA A 108 -13.97 17.09 -6.25
N ILE A 109 -13.33 16.61 -7.30
CA ILE A 109 -13.76 15.45 -8.09
C ILE A 109 -12.59 14.49 -8.31
N ASN A 110 -12.87 13.20 -8.51
CA ASN A 110 -11.87 12.17 -8.73
C ASN A 110 -11.35 12.24 -10.18
N SER A 111 -10.52 13.24 -10.43
CA SER A 111 -9.81 13.45 -11.70
C SER A 111 -8.41 13.95 -11.39
N SER A 112 -7.39 13.13 -11.68
CA SER A 112 -6.00 13.37 -11.28
C SER A 112 -5.01 12.94 -12.34
N THR A 113 -3.92 13.68 -12.47
CA THR A 113 -2.76 13.33 -13.31
C THR A 113 -1.64 12.64 -12.52
N SER A 114 -1.74 12.57 -11.20
CA SER A 114 -0.64 12.12 -10.33
C SER A 114 -1.03 11.04 -9.32
N ASN A 115 -2.34 10.78 -9.14
CA ASN A 115 -2.85 9.80 -8.17
C ASN A 115 -3.98 9.00 -8.82
N SER A 116 -3.70 7.79 -9.27
CA SER A 116 -4.66 6.92 -9.96
C SER A 116 -5.87 6.55 -9.10
N ILE A 117 -5.72 6.47 -7.76
CA ILE A 117 -6.83 6.20 -6.84
C ILE A 117 -7.82 7.38 -6.79
N ALA A 118 -7.33 8.60 -7.07
CA ALA A 118 -8.16 9.81 -7.16
C ALA A 118 -8.54 10.17 -8.61
N ASP A 119 -8.49 9.20 -9.54
CA ASP A 119 -8.78 9.39 -10.97
C ASP A 119 -9.86 8.40 -11.46
N GLY A 120 -10.99 8.36 -10.76
CA GLY A 120 -12.09 7.43 -11.04
C GLY A 120 -13.08 7.88 -12.11
N LEU A 121 -13.12 9.18 -12.42
CA LEU A 121 -14.05 9.70 -13.43
C LEU A 121 -13.59 9.39 -14.86
N SER A 122 -14.49 8.84 -15.67
CA SER A 122 -14.28 8.83 -17.12
C SER A 122 -14.35 10.26 -17.69
N TYR A 123 -13.76 10.44 -18.88
CA TYR A 123 -13.87 11.71 -19.60
C TYR A 123 -15.34 12.15 -19.78
N THR A 124 -16.23 11.20 -20.16
CA THR A 124 -17.66 11.50 -20.38
C THR A 124 -18.34 11.97 -19.10
N GLN A 125 -18.10 11.29 -17.97
CA GLN A 125 -18.68 11.66 -16.68
C GLN A 125 -18.18 13.05 -16.23
N ARG A 126 -16.88 13.33 -16.41
CA ARG A 126 -16.33 14.65 -16.12
C ARG A 126 -17.01 15.74 -16.96
N LYS A 127 -17.19 15.49 -18.26
CA LYS A 127 -17.87 16.44 -19.16
C LYS A 127 -19.35 16.65 -18.79
N GLU A 128 -20.04 15.62 -18.37
CA GLU A 128 -21.40 15.70 -17.86
C GLU A 128 -21.48 16.61 -16.63
N ILE A 129 -20.64 16.39 -15.64
CA ILE A 129 -20.54 17.22 -14.44
C ILE A 129 -20.23 18.67 -14.79
N GLU A 130 -19.25 18.92 -15.67
CA GLU A 130 -18.90 20.27 -16.14
C GLU A 130 -20.09 20.98 -16.81
N ASN A 131 -20.81 20.29 -17.70
CA ASN A 131 -21.99 20.82 -18.39
C ASN A 131 -23.14 21.13 -17.42
N LEU A 132 -23.43 20.24 -16.48
CA LEU A 132 -24.46 20.42 -15.48
C LEU A 132 -24.13 21.58 -14.52
N LEU A 133 -22.88 21.74 -14.12
CA LEU A 133 -22.45 22.88 -13.30
C LEU A 133 -22.47 24.21 -14.06
N GLY A 134 -22.24 24.21 -15.37
CA GLY A 134 -22.17 25.40 -16.18
C GLY A 134 -21.06 26.35 -15.72
N LYS A 135 -21.40 27.59 -15.39
CA LYS A 135 -20.42 28.61 -14.91
C LYS A 135 -19.67 28.19 -13.63
N ASP A 136 -20.26 27.32 -12.79
CA ASP A 136 -19.66 26.85 -11.56
C ASP A 136 -18.64 25.72 -11.79
N SER A 137 -18.49 25.21 -13.01
CA SER A 137 -17.45 24.24 -13.37
C SER A 137 -16.02 24.73 -13.08
N LYS A 138 -15.81 26.05 -13.05
CA LYS A 138 -14.51 26.66 -12.63
C LYS A 138 -14.13 26.40 -11.17
N LYS A 139 -15.09 25.98 -10.34
CA LYS A 139 -14.87 25.60 -8.93
C LYS A 139 -14.39 24.17 -8.78
N LEU A 140 -14.33 23.38 -9.87
CA LEU A 140 -13.85 22.00 -9.85
C LEU A 140 -12.34 21.95 -9.65
N ILE A 141 -11.92 21.13 -8.68
CA ILE A 141 -10.52 20.83 -8.39
C ILE A 141 -10.30 19.33 -8.29
N SER A 142 -9.06 18.87 -8.39
CA SER A 142 -8.71 17.47 -8.17
C SER A 142 -8.85 17.08 -6.69
N SER A 143 -9.38 15.88 -6.43
CA SER A 143 -9.43 15.30 -5.09
C SER A 143 -8.10 14.71 -4.61
N SER A 144 -7.02 14.79 -5.40
CA SER A 144 -5.75 14.10 -5.12
C SER A 144 -5.21 14.38 -3.72
N GLU A 145 -5.18 15.63 -3.29
CA GLU A 145 -4.63 16.01 -1.99
C GLU A 145 -5.55 15.55 -0.84
N LEU A 146 -6.85 15.64 -1.04
CA LEU A 146 -7.85 15.14 -0.09
C LEU A 146 -7.73 13.62 0.08
N VAL A 147 -7.70 12.87 -1.02
CA VAL A 147 -7.55 11.41 -1.00
C VAL A 147 -6.23 11.02 -0.36
N TYR A 148 -5.14 11.74 -0.68
CA TYR A 148 -3.85 11.56 -0.03
C TYR A 148 -3.95 11.72 1.49
N ASN A 149 -4.50 12.82 1.98
CA ASN A 149 -4.62 13.11 3.40
C ASN A 149 -5.53 12.10 4.12
N TRP A 150 -6.58 11.63 3.46
CA TRP A 150 -7.54 10.69 4.02
C TRP A 150 -7.03 9.25 4.08
N LEU A 151 -6.49 8.71 2.95
CA LEU A 151 -6.12 7.30 2.86
C LEU A 151 -4.75 6.99 3.46
N SER A 152 -3.81 7.94 3.49
CA SER A 152 -2.49 7.69 4.06
C SER A 152 -2.53 7.38 5.55
N ILE A 153 -3.53 7.86 6.28
CA ILE A 153 -3.69 7.64 7.72
C ILE A 153 -4.57 6.39 7.96
N LYS A 154 -4.07 5.46 8.77
CA LYS A 154 -4.78 4.25 9.21
C LYS A 154 -5.30 4.44 10.63
N LEU A 155 -6.53 4.00 10.88
CA LEU A 155 -7.10 3.94 12.23
C LEU A 155 -6.37 2.88 13.08
N PRO A 156 -6.37 2.97 14.41
CA PRO A 156 -5.79 1.95 15.28
C PRO A 156 -6.31 0.54 15.00
N GLU A 157 -7.59 0.38 14.65
CA GLU A 157 -8.20 -0.89 14.28
C GLU A 157 -7.61 -1.44 12.97
N GLU A 158 -7.34 -0.58 11.99
CA GLU A 158 -6.70 -0.97 10.73
C GLU A 158 -5.24 -1.37 10.96
N VAL A 159 -4.53 -0.63 11.79
CA VAL A 159 -3.15 -0.99 12.20
C VAL A 159 -3.13 -2.35 12.92
N ALA A 160 -4.14 -2.66 13.73
CA ALA A 160 -4.25 -3.98 14.37
C ALA A 160 -4.47 -5.11 13.35
N ILE A 161 -5.27 -4.88 12.31
CA ILE A 161 -5.48 -5.84 11.21
C ILE A 161 -4.18 -6.03 10.42
N LEU A 162 -3.52 -4.93 10.02
CA LEU A 162 -2.23 -4.96 9.31
C LEU A 162 -1.15 -5.67 10.14
N THR A 163 -1.14 -5.49 11.46
CA THR A 163 -0.23 -6.22 12.37
C THR A 163 -0.45 -7.72 12.30
N LYS A 164 -1.71 -8.19 12.29
CA LYS A 164 -2.03 -9.62 12.15
C LYS A 164 -1.67 -10.15 10.76
N ALA A 165 -1.95 -9.39 9.70
CA ALA A 165 -1.58 -9.75 8.34
C ALA A 165 -0.05 -9.88 8.19
N ALA A 166 0.71 -8.90 8.68
CA ALA A 166 2.17 -8.91 8.67
C ALA A 166 2.75 -10.12 9.42
N LYS A 167 2.18 -10.44 10.60
CA LYS A 167 2.58 -11.62 11.39
C LYS A 167 2.35 -12.91 10.63
N LEU A 168 1.16 -13.08 10.06
CA LEU A 168 0.79 -14.28 9.28
C LEU A 168 1.69 -14.43 8.05
N THR A 169 1.98 -13.34 7.34
CA THR A 169 2.90 -13.31 6.21
C THR A 169 4.29 -13.80 6.59
N ALA A 170 4.85 -13.29 7.70
CA ALA A 170 6.16 -13.71 8.19
C ALA A 170 6.17 -15.19 8.61
N GLU A 171 5.11 -15.68 9.25
CA GLU A 171 4.96 -17.09 9.64
C GLU A 171 4.95 -18.00 8.40
N PHE A 172 4.18 -17.68 7.36
CA PHE A 172 4.12 -18.45 6.12
C PHE A 172 5.48 -18.55 5.43
N GLN A 173 6.24 -17.45 5.39
CA GLN A 173 7.58 -17.44 4.79
C GLN A 173 8.56 -18.33 5.58
N ILE A 174 8.51 -18.29 6.93
CA ILE A 174 9.34 -19.16 7.78
C ILE A 174 8.97 -20.64 7.57
N GLU A 175 7.69 -20.96 7.43
CA GLU A 175 7.24 -22.32 7.14
C GLU A 175 7.68 -22.78 5.76
N ALA A 176 7.61 -21.89 4.76
CA ALA A 176 8.06 -22.19 3.40
C ALA A 176 9.55 -22.55 3.35
N TYR A 177 10.40 -21.84 4.07
CA TYR A 177 11.83 -22.17 4.14
C TYR A 177 12.12 -23.56 4.75
N LYS A 178 11.27 -24.04 5.66
CA LYS A 178 11.41 -25.39 6.26
C LYS A 178 11.14 -26.53 5.25
N THR A 179 10.45 -26.22 4.15
CA THR A 179 10.16 -27.22 3.10
C THR A 179 11.28 -27.41 2.10
N VAL A 180 12.26 -26.51 2.07
CA VAL A 180 13.35 -26.52 1.10
C VAL A 180 14.25 -27.74 1.28
N ILE A 181 14.47 -28.47 0.20
CA ILE A 181 15.45 -29.56 0.09
C ILE A 181 16.50 -29.11 -0.93
N PRO A 182 17.72 -28.73 -0.47
CA PRO A 182 18.77 -28.29 -1.39
C PRO A 182 19.09 -29.32 -2.47
N GLY A 183 19.28 -28.88 -3.71
CA GLY A 183 19.53 -29.73 -4.87
C GLY A 183 18.27 -30.41 -5.45
N LYS A 184 17.09 -30.22 -4.84
CA LYS A 184 15.83 -30.80 -5.31
C LYS A 184 14.72 -29.79 -5.46
N SER A 185 14.44 -29.02 -4.39
CA SER A 185 13.40 -27.99 -4.41
C SER A 185 13.75 -26.86 -5.38
N THR A 186 12.72 -26.34 -6.04
CA THR A 186 12.82 -25.15 -6.89
C THR A 186 12.23 -23.91 -6.17
N ASP A 187 12.53 -22.73 -6.67
CA ASP A 187 11.89 -21.50 -6.22
C ASP A 187 10.37 -21.53 -6.47
N ALA A 188 9.91 -22.21 -7.53
CA ALA A 188 8.50 -22.42 -7.80
C ALA A 188 7.81 -23.35 -6.75
N ASP A 189 8.52 -24.28 -6.14
CA ASP A 189 7.95 -25.13 -5.09
C ASP A 189 7.66 -24.29 -3.82
N ILE A 190 8.54 -23.36 -3.49
CA ILE A 190 8.30 -22.39 -2.41
C ILE A 190 7.06 -21.54 -2.72
N ALA A 191 6.96 -21.01 -3.94
CA ALA A 191 5.83 -20.20 -4.36
C ALA A 191 4.51 -20.98 -4.27
N LYS A 192 4.48 -22.24 -4.73
CA LYS A 192 3.30 -23.13 -4.62
C LYS A 192 2.90 -23.37 -3.16
N PHE A 193 3.88 -23.61 -2.28
CA PHE A 193 3.61 -23.76 -0.85
C PHE A 193 2.92 -22.52 -0.27
N LEU A 194 3.43 -21.32 -0.58
CA LEU A 194 2.84 -20.07 -0.10
C LEU A 194 1.43 -19.85 -0.66
N LYS A 195 1.20 -20.15 -1.95
CA LYS A 195 -0.14 -20.12 -2.55
C LYS A 195 -1.10 -21.08 -1.86
N GLN A 196 -0.65 -22.30 -1.53
CA GLN A 196 -1.49 -23.24 -0.79
C GLN A 196 -1.83 -22.71 0.61
N LYS A 197 -0.86 -22.13 1.34
CA LYS A 197 -1.13 -21.48 2.62
C LYS A 197 -2.16 -20.36 2.51
N MET A 198 -2.11 -19.56 1.48
CA MET A 198 -3.12 -18.52 1.26
C MET A 198 -4.53 -19.13 1.10
N LEU A 199 -4.67 -20.21 0.33
CA LEU A 199 -5.94 -20.90 0.16
C LEU A 199 -6.44 -21.50 1.49
N ASP A 200 -5.56 -22.14 2.24
CA ASP A 200 -5.89 -22.78 3.54
C ASP A 200 -6.42 -21.76 4.57
N TYR A 201 -5.95 -20.51 4.48
CA TYR A 201 -6.33 -19.42 5.39
C TYR A 201 -7.40 -18.49 4.82
N GLY A 202 -7.85 -18.71 3.57
CA GLY A 202 -8.87 -17.90 2.93
C GLY A 202 -8.44 -16.44 2.70
N VAL A 203 -7.14 -16.22 2.46
CA VAL A 203 -6.56 -14.91 2.15
C VAL A 203 -6.20 -14.81 0.67
N LYS A 204 -6.10 -13.59 0.14
CA LYS A 204 -5.77 -13.33 -1.26
C LYS A 204 -4.35 -12.78 -1.44
N ASP A 205 -3.92 -12.71 -2.70
CA ASP A 205 -2.65 -12.09 -3.06
C ASP A 205 -2.59 -10.60 -2.66
N GLY A 206 -1.46 -10.17 -2.11
CA GLY A 206 -1.22 -8.78 -1.74
C GLY A 206 -1.17 -7.86 -2.96
N TRP A 207 -0.67 -8.37 -4.08
CA TRP A 207 -0.62 -7.70 -5.40
C TRP A 207 -0.92 -8.67 -6.52
N SER A 208 -0.41 -8.44 -7.74
CA SER A 208 -0.69 -9.29 -8.90
C SER A 208 -0.34 -10.76 -8.61
N PRO A 209 -1.28 -11.71 -8.79
CA PRO A 209 -1.06 -13.13 -8.52
C PRO A 209 0.13 -13.74 -9.29
N ASP A 210 0.48 -13.18 -10.44
CA ASP A 210 1.60 -13.64 -11.25
C ASP A 210 2.97 -13.21 -10.68
N GLN A 211 2.97 -12.24 -9.76
CA GLN A 211 4.18 -11.71 -9.13
C GLN A 211 4.25 -11.94 -7.62
N ASN A 212 3.17 -12.39 -7.00
CA ASN A 212 3.11 -12.72 -5.58
C ASN A 212 2.92 -14.24 -5.38
N PRO A 213 3.80 -14.93 -4.68
CA PRO A 213 5.05 -14.45 -4.10
C PRO A 213 6.17 -14.32 -5.14
N ASN A 214 7.07 -13.36 -4.96
CA ASN A 214 8.35 -13.35 -5.65
C ASN A 214 9.34 -14.20 -4.84
N VAL A 215 9.83 -15.28 -5.45
CA VAL A 215 10.85 -16.14 -4.84
C VAL A 215 12.08 -16.12 -5.73
N ASN A 216 13.20 -15.73 -5.14
CA ASN A 216 14.44 -15.49 -5.87
C ASN A 216 15.61 -16.19 -5.19
N SER A 217 16.18 -17.21 -5.83
CA SER A 217 17.46 -17.82 -5.44
C SER A 217 18.53 -17.57 -6.51
N GLY A 218 19.81 -17.40 -6.10
CA GLY A 218 20.90 -17.02 -7.01
C GLY A 218 20.85 -15.54 -7.42
N PRO A 219 21.23 -15.16 -8.66
CA PRO A 219 21.23 -13.76 -9.12
C PRO A 219 19.87 -13.08 -8.98
N ASP A 220 19.87 -11.76 -8.75
CA ASP A 220 18.63 -11.01 -8.69
C ASP A 220 17.90 -11.03 -10.04
N ARG A 221 16.61 -11.21 -9.98
CA ARG A 221 15.72 -11.19 -11.13
C ARG A 221 14.72 -10.02 -11.08
N GLY A 222 14.89 -9.12 -10.12
CA GLY A 222 13.94 -8.07 -9.85
C GLY A 222 12.61 -8.60 -9.30
N HIS A 223 11.55 -7.82 -9.39
CA HIS A 223 10.19 -8.24 -9.03
C HIS A 223 9.63 -9.17 -10.14
N SER A 224 9.95 -10.44 -10.05
CA SER A 224 9.58 -11.46 -11.03
C SER A 224 8.96 -12.67 -10.33
N HIS A 225 8.09 -13.37 -11.05
CA HIS A 225 7.56 -14.65 -10.56
C HIS A 225 8.68 -15.68 -10.35
N ALA A 226 8.42 -16.66 -9.48
CA ALA A 226 9.29 -17.81 -9.31
C ALA A 226 9.45 -18.58 -10.63
N THR A 227 10.62 -19.14 -10.84
CA THR A 227 10.96 -19.98 -11.99
C THR A 227 11.11 -21.45 -11.55
N ASN A 228 11.58 -22.33 -12.39
CA ASN A 228 11.94 -23.71 -11.99
C ASN A 228 13.42 -23.83 -11.64
N LYS A 229 14.04 -22.77 -11.11
CA LYS A 229 15.43 -22.80 -10.71
C LYS A 229 15.59 -23.67 -9.45
N ILE A 230 16.45 -24.70 -9.57
CA ILE A 230 16.82 -25.54 -8.44
C ILE A 230 17.61 -24.71 -7.43
N ILE A 231 17.23 -24.80 -6.16
CA ILE A 231 17.89 -24.16 -5.03
C ILE A 231 19.10 -24.99 -4.65
N MET A 232 20.29 -24.38 -4.71
CA MET A 232 21.57 -25.05 -4.52
C MET A 232 22.25 -24.64 -3.21
N PRO A 233 23.11 -25.51 -2.62
CA PRO A 233 23.99 -25.12 -1.55
C PRO A 233 24.81 -23.87 -1.90
N GLY A 234 24.81 -22.87 -1.01
CA GLY A 234 25.44 -21.57 -1.20
C GLY A 234 24.52 -20.48 -1.72
N ASP A 235 23.28 -20.81 -2.10
CA ASP A 235 22.30 -19.81 -2.53
C ASP A 235 21.80 -18.94 -1.35
N VAL A 236 21.64 -17.66 -1.60
CA VAL A 236 20.83 -16.74 -0.78
C VAL A 236 19.44 -16.70 -1.41
N ILE A 237 18.42 -17.06 -0.64
CA ILE A 237 17.03 -17.06 -1.09
C ILE A 237 16.32 -15.85 -0.50
N GLN A 238 15.61 -15.13 -1.35
CA GLN A 238 14.64 -14.09 -1.00
C GLN A 238 13.24 -14.62 -1.22
N ILE A 239 12.35 -14.40 -0.27
CA ILE A 239 10.90 -14.44 -0.46
C ILE A 239 10.38 -13.04 -0.23
N ASP A 240 9.76 -12.46 -1.25
CA ASP A 240 9.02 -11.21 -1.20
C ASP A 240 7.55 -11.56 -1.35
N PHE A 241 6.77 -11.32 -0.28
CA PHE A 241 5.45 -11.90 -0.15
C PHE A 241 4.49 -11.02 0.66
N GLY A 242 3.28 -10.88 0.15
CA GLY A 242 2.20 -10.21 0.83
C GLY A 242 0.86 -10.93 0.70
N ILE A 243 0.01 -10.76 1.69
CA ILE A 243 -1.36 -11.26 1.68
C ILE A 243 -2.36 -10.11 1.81
N LYS A 244 -3.53 -10.28 1.22
CA LYS A 244 -4.68 -9.40 1.39
C LYS A 244 -5.71 -10.07 2.28
N VAL A 245 -5.99 -9.47 3.43
CA VAL A 245 -6.99 -9.95 4.39
C VAL A 245 -8.27 -9.13 4.29
N TYR A 246 -9.42 -9.80 4.45
CA TYR A 246 -10.76 -9.19 4.32
C TYR A 246 -10.95 -8.39 3.03
N ASP A 247 -10.32 -8.82 1.94
CA ASP A 247 -10.32 -8.18 0.62
C ASP A 247 -9.87 -6.71 0.60
N ARG A 248 -9.18 -6.25 1.66
CA ARG A 248 -8.90 -4.83 1.84
C ARG A 248 -7.49 -4.50 2.33
N TRP A 249 -7.00 -5.17 3.36
CA TRP A 249 -5.72 -4.80 3.99
C TRP A 249 -4.59 -5.71 3.53
N VAL A 250 -3.50 -5.09 3.09
CA VAL A 250 -2.35 -5.77 2.47
C VAL A 250 -1.13 -5.70 3.37
N SER A 251 -0.45 -6.82 3.52
CA SER A 251 0.90 -6.90 4.07
C SER A 251 1.95 -7.02 2.97
N ASP A 252 3.20 -6.64 3.29
CA ASP A 252 4.32 -6.69 2.37
C ASP A 252 5.62 -6.84 3.17
N ILE A 253 6.27 -8.02 3.08
CA ILE A 253 7.44 -8.36 3.89
C ILE A 253 8.37 -9.27 3.10
N GLN A 254 9.67 -9.03 3.23
CA GLN A 254 10.67 -9.95 2.72
C GLN A 254 11.36 -10.72 3.85
N ARG A 255 11.69 -11.99 3.56
CA ARG A 255 12.49 -12.86 4.42
C ARG A 255 13.60 -13.50 3.61
N PHE A 256 14.74 -13.71 4.26
CA PHE A 256 15.93 -14.22 3.64
C PHE A 256 16.45 -15.49 4.31
N ALA A 257 16.94 -16.42 3.49
CA ALA A 257 17.61 -17.63 3.93
C ALA A 257 18.92 -17.84 3.17
N TYR A 258 19.84 -18.55 3.80
CA TYR A 258 21.07 -19.05 3.17
C TYR A 258 21.09 -20.56 3.22
N VAL A 259 21.40 -21.19 2.10
CA VAL A 259 21.53 -22.65 1.99
C VAL A 259 22.95 -23.04 2.31
N LEU A 260 23.15 -23.74 3.42
CA LEU A 260 24.47 -24.19 3.86
C LEU A 260 25.10 -25.13 2.81
N LYS A 261 26.42 -24.99 2.60
CA LYS A 261 27.23 -25.98 1.88
C LYS A 261 27.60 -27.15 2.80
N ASN A 262 28.19 -28.20 2.22
CA ASN A 262 28.76 -29.28 3.04
C ASN A 262 29.74 -28.68 4.04
N ASP A 263 29.68 -29.18 5.26
CA ASP A 263 30.57 -28.79 6.37
C ASP A 263 30.37 -27.35 6.90
N GLU A 264 29.41 -26.57 6.37
CA GLU A 264 29.05 -25.27 6.94
C GLU A 264 28.04 -25.41 8.08
N LEU A 265 28.34 -24.80 9.24
CA LEU A 265 27.42 -24.66 10.38
C LEU A 265 26.82 -23.26 10.47
N LYS A 266 27.34 -22.31 9.72
CA LYS A 266 26.90 -20.90 9.64
C LYS A 266 27.12 -20.36 8.23
N ALA A 267 26.46 -19.26 7.90
CA ALA A 267 26.74 -18.56 6.66
C ALA A 267 28.19 -18.06 6.60
N PRO A 268 28.85 -18.03 5.42
CA PRO A 268 30.18 -17.46 5.24
C PRO A 268 30.24 -16.01 5.73
N GLU A 269 31.42 -15.56 6.15
CA GLU A 269 31.60 -14.23 6.76
C GLU A 269 31.13 -13.08 5.87
N ASN A 270 31.36 -13.17 4.55
CA ASN A 270 30.88 -12.17 3.62
C ASN A 270 29.33 -12.14 3.54
N ILE A 271 28.66 -13.29 3.50
CA ILE A 271 27.19 -13.37 3.48
C ILE A 271 26.61 -12.84 4.81
N GLN A 272 27.23 -13.19 5.93
CA GLN A 272 26.82 -12.66 7.23
C GLN A 272 27.03 -11.14 7.29
N PHE A 273 28.13 -10.62 6.77
CA PHE A 273 28.38 -9.18 6.67
C PHE A 273 27.32 -8.47 5.80
N TYR A 274 26.92 -9.04 4.67
CA TYR A 274 25.90 -8.49 3.78
C TYR A 274 24.54 -8.45 4.47
N TRP A 275 24.19 -9.53 5.18
CA TRP A 275 22.98 -9.60 6.00
C TRP A 275 22.97 -8.51 7.09
N GLU A 276 24.03 -8.42 7.89
CA GLU A 276 24.12 -7.42 8.97
C GLU A 276 24.10 -5.99 8.42
N SER A 277 24.69 -5.76 7.26
CA SER A 277 24.66 -4.45 6.59
C SER A 277 23.25 -4.06 6.14
N GLY A 278 22.54 -4.97 5.49
CA GLY A 278 21.14 -4.75 5.10
C GLY A 278 20.24 -4.52 6.31
N LYS A 279 20.39 -5.36 7.35
CA LYS A 279 19.66 -5.22 8.61
C LYS A 279 19.93 -3.86 9.26
N ALA A 280 21.18 -3.42 9.34
CA ALA A 280 21.54 -2.12 9.89
C ALA A 280 20.89 -0.97 9.09
N GLY A 281 20.83 -1.08 7.77
CA GLY A 281 20.14 -0.14 6.90
C GLY A 281 18.66 -0.02 7.23
N ASN A 282 17.95 -1.14 7.38
CA ASN A 282 16.54 -1.17 7.78
C ASN A 282 16.32 -0.52 9.17
N ARG A 283 17.20 -0.81 10.14
CA ARG A 283 17.14 -0.20 11.49
C ARG A 283 17.36 1.31 11.45
N ALA A 284 18.27 1.78 10.58
CA ALA A 284 18.52 3.21 10.38
C ALA A 284 17.31 3.91 9.76
N ALA A 285 16.67 3.29 8.76
CA ALA A 285 15.43 3.78 8.18
C ALA A 285 14.33 3.89 9.25
N LEU A 286 14.07 2.83 10.03
CA LEU A 286 13.10 2.87 11.13
C LEU A 286 13.36 4.01 12.11
N SER A 287 14.62 4.18 12.51
CA SER A 287 15.03 5.21 13.48
C SER A 287 14.79 6.63 12.95
N ALA A 288 14.90 6.82 11.64
CA ALA A 288 14.60 8.09 10.97
C ALA A 288 13.10 8.36 10.79
N MET A 289 12.26 7.32 10.80
CA MET A 289 10.82 7.44 10.59
C MET A 289 10.13 8.03 11.81
N LYS A 290 9.83 9.34 11.75
CA LYS A 290 9.13 10.09 12.80
C LYS A 290 8.13 11.06 12.17
N PRO A 291 7.07 11.46 12.90
CA PRO A 291 6.19 12.53 12.42
C PRO A 291 6.98 13.79 12.05
N GLY A 292 6.65 14.38 10.89
CA GLY A 292 7.29 15.59 10.38
C GLY A 292 8.56 15.37 9.55
N VAL A 293 9.16 14.18 9.56
CA VAL A 293 10.32 13.83 8.71
C VAL A 293 9.83 13.59 7.28
N LYS A 294 10.60 14.01 6.28
CA LYS A 294 10.29 13.75 4.86
C LYS A 294 10.71 12.33 4.45
N GLY A 295 10.01 11.75 3.48
CA GLY A 295 10.35 10.42 2.97
C GLY A 295 11.77 10.32 2.43
N VAL A 296 12.27 11.36 1.75
CA VAL A 296 13.64 11.44 1.25
C VAL A 296 14.70 11.39 2.35
N ASP A 297 14.41 11.92 3.54
CA ASP A 297 15.36 11.87 4.67
C ASP A 297 15.45 10.48 5.29
N VAL A 298 14.38 9.70 5.26
CA VAL A 298 14.38 8.28 5.65
C VAL A 298 15.27 7.47 4.69
N ASP A 299 15.10 7.66 3.38
CA ASP A 299 15.97 7.03 2.36
C ASP A 299 17.44 7.40 2.57
N LYS A 300 17.72 8.66 2.81
CA LYS A 300 19.10 9.14 3.08
C LYS A 300 19.74 8.44 4.27
N ALA A 301 19.00 8.21 5.36
CA ALA A 301 19.52 7.54 6.55
C ALA A 301 20.00 6.12 6.24
N GLN A 302 19.24 5.36 5.47
CA GLN A 302 19.60 4.01 5.03
C GLN A 302 20.78 4.05 4.03
N ARG A 303 20.75 4.94 3.02
CA ARG A 303 21.79 5.03 1.98
C ARG A 303 23.18 5.38 2.52
N ILE A 304 23.25 6.13 3.59
CA ILE A 304 24.52 6.41 4.28
C ILE A 304 25.19 5.11 4.74
N LEU A 305 24.42 4.15 5.28
CA LEU A 305 24.96 2.87 5.73
C LEU A 305 25.35 1.96 4.57
N MET A 306 24.58 1.95 3.47
CA MET A 306 24.98 1.25 2.24
C MET A 306 26.34 1.71 1.74
N LYS A 307 26.52 3.04 1.64
CA LYS A 307 27.80 3.63 1.22
C LYS A 307 28.95 3.23 2.16
N LYS A 308 28.72 3.28 3.50
CA LYS A 308 29.70 2.88 4.49
C LYS A 308 30.08 1.40 4.37
N ALA A 309 29.12 0.54 4.07
CA ALA A 309 29.32 -0.89 3.88
C ALA A 309 29.84 -1.26 2.47
N LYS A 310 30.12 -0.27 1.61
CA LYS A 310 30.56 -0.48 0.22
C LYS A 310 29.60 -1.36 -0.59
N SER A 311 28.28 -1.22 -0.36
CA SER A 311 27.26 -1.88 -1.14
C SER A 311 27.29 -1.35 -2.59
N GLU A 312 27.03 -2.22 -3.54
CA GLU A 312 26.68 -1.81 -4.91
C GLU A 312 25.41 -0.97 -4.91
N PHE A 313 25.20 -0.21 -5.98
CA PHE A 313 24.01 0.63 -6.13
C PHE A 313 22.75 -0.21 -6.21
N VAL A 314 21.72 0.19 -5.49
CA VAL A 314 20.35 -0.36 -5.55
C VAL A 314 19.39 0.73 -6.00
N MET A 315 18.69 0.49 -7.11
CA MET A 315 17.81 1.47 -7.75
C MET A 315 16.47 1.69 -7.02
N TRP A 316 16.06 0.75 -6.17
CA TRP A 316 14.79 0.78 -5.47
C TRP A 316 14.77 1.87 -4.39
N SER A 317 13.59 2.44 -4.11
CA SER A 317 13.37 3.27 -2.93
C SER A 317 13.58 2.45 -1.66
N THR A 318 13.95 3.10 -0.55
CA THR A 318 14.03 2.47 0.77
C THR A 318 12.66 1.96 1.24
N GLY A 319 11.56 2.47 0.70
CA GLY A 319 10.24 1.94 1.01
C GLY A 319 9.10 2.76 0.45
N HIS A 320 7.90 2.30 0.71
CA HIS A 320 6.66 2.86 0.21
C HIS A 320 5.53 2.71 1.25
N PRO A 321 4.46 3.50 1.15
CA PRO A 321 3.25 3.26 1.94
C PRO A 321 2.65 1.89 1.61
N VAL A 322 2.09 1.23 2.61
CA VAL A 322 1.37 -0.04 2.48
C VAL A 322 0.11 -0.01 3.32
N GLY A 323 -0.95 -0.64 2.86
CA GLY A 323 -2.19 -0.69 3.62
C GLY A 323 -3.35 -1.29 2.86
N TYR A 324 -3.99 -0.57 1.95
CA TYR A 324 -5.07 -1.11 1.11
C TYR A 324 -4.54 -1.82 -0.14
N VAL A 325 -3.37 -1.45 -0.56
CA VAL A 325 -2.59 -2.06 -1.63
C VAL A 325 -1.11 -2.07 -1.22
N ALA A 326 -0.27 -2.86 -1.89
CA ALA A 326 1.16 -2.93 -1.60
C ALA A 326 1.82 -1.56 -1.78
N HIS A 327 1.59 -0.87 -2.89
CA HIS A 327 2.03 0.51 -3.12
C HIS A 327 0.85 1.47 -2.88
N ASP A 328 0.59 1.78 -1.63
CA ASP A 328 -0.56 2.59 -1.20
C ASP A 328 -0.29 4.10 -1.28
N VAL A 329 -1.28 4.89 -0.91
CA VAL A 329 -1.20 6.35 -0.85
C VAL A 329 -0.40 6.82 0.37
N GLY A 330 0.58 7.68 0.14
CA GLY A 330 1.42 8.24 1.20
C GLY A 330 2.78 8.76 0.70
N PRO A 331 3.67 9.17 1.61
CA PRO A 331 5.04 9.58 1.26
C PRO A 331 5.86 8.40 0.75
N ASN A 332 6.58 8.58 -0.36
CA ASN A 332 7.57 7.59 -0.79
C ASN A 332 8.88 7.77 -0.02
N LEU A 333 9.47 6.68 0.49
CA LEU A 333 10.73 6.68 1.21
C LEU A 333 11.89 6.47 0.23
N GLY A 334 12.13 7.45 -0.65
CA GLY A 334 13.12 7.31 -1.72
C GLY A 334 13.62 8.64 -2.25
N GLY A 335 14.53 8.57 -3.22
CA GLY A 335 14.97 9.73 -4.00
C GLY A 335 16.17 10.49 -3.45
N SER A 336 16.80 10.06 -2.35
CA SER A 336 17.95 10.76 -1.76
C SER A 336 19.23 10.73 -2.63
N GLN A 337 19.26 9.84 -3.62
CA GLN A 337 20.34 9.72 -4.60
C GLN A 337 19.99 10.33 -5.96
N SER A 338 18.80 10.91 -6.10
CA SER A 338 18.34 11.54 -7.33
C SER A 338 18.68 13.02 -7.34
N THR A 339 18.99 13.55 -8.52
CA THR A 339 19.14 15.01 -8.74
C THR A 339 17.80 15.74 -8.62
N HIS A 340 16.69 15.03 -8.82
CA HIS A 340 15.34 15.58 -8.72
C HIS A 340 14.49 14.67 -7.81
N VAL A 341 14.22 15.16 -6.60
CA VAL A 341 13.38 14.45 -5.64
C VAL A 341 11.91 14.53 -6.08
N ARG A 342 11.23 13.41 -6.12
CA ARG A 342 9.80 13.35 -6.47
C ARG A 342 8.95 14.04 -5.38
N PRO A 343 7.86 14.75 -5.75
CA PRO A 343 6.99 15.41 -4.76
C PRO A 343 6.49 14.48 -3.65
N ALA A 344 6.21 13.22 -3.96
CA ALA A 344 5.81 12.24 -2.97
C ALA A 344 6.88 11.97 -1.89
N SER A 345 8.18 12.06 -2.24
CA SER A 345 9.28 11.88 -1.28
C SER A 345 9.55 13.13 -0.41
N GLU A 346 9.08 14.31 -0.85
CA GLU A 346 9.13 15.55 -0.09
C GLU A 346 8.02 15.67 0.95
N LYS A 347 7.00 14.84 0.88
CA LYS A 347 5.91 14.81 1.84
C LYS A 347 6.37 14.28 3.19
N LYS A 348 5.78 14.84 4.26
CA LYS A 348 6.11 14.52 5.65
C LYS A 348 5.34 13.31 6.14
N LEU A 349 5.99 12.46 6.91
CA LEU A 349 5.36 11.37 7.63
C LEU A 349 4.44 11.92 8.72
N LYS A 350 3.28 11.27 8.92
CA LYS A 350 2.30 11.60 9.95
C LYS A 350 1.97 10.35 10.78
N GLU A 351 1.53 10.55 12.02
CA GLU A 351 1.00 9.47 12.86
C GLU A 351 -0.11 8.68 12.14
N GLY A 352 -0.11 7.37 12.28
CA GLY A 352 -1.06 6.46 11.62
C GLY A 352 -0.67 6.04 10.21
N MET A 353 0.38 6.59 9.61
CA MET A 353 0.90 6.10 8.32
C MET A 353 1.61 4.78 8.51
N THR A 354 1.41 3.86 7.55
CA THR A 354 2.04 2.53 7.51
C THR A 354 2.92 2.37 6.28
N PHE A 355 4.04 1.69 6.45
CA PHE A 355 5.07 1.52 5.42
C PHE A 355 5.56 0.09 5.38
N ALA A 356 5.90 -0.39 4.18
CA ALA A 356 6.86 -1.44 3.92
C ALA A 356 8.19 -0.77 3.57
N PHE A 357 9.31 -1.21 4.18
CA PHE A 357 10.59 -0.53 3.99
C PHE A 357 11.78 -1.46 4.20
N ASP A 358 12.79 -1.20 3.40
CA ASP A 358 13.97 -2.02 3.23
C ASP A 358 15.21 -1.48 3.94
N GLY A 359 16.16 -2.39 4.15
CA GLY A 359 17.56 -2.08 4.30
C GLY A 359 18.35 -2.91 3.31
N PHE A 360 19.15 -2.27 2.48
CA PHE A 360 19.83 -2.92 1.37
C PHE A 360 21.29 -3.20 1.61
N HIS A 361 21.76 -4.33 1.09
CA HIS A 361 23.15 -4.55 0.71
C HIS A 361 23.20 -5.36 -0.59
N ALA A 362 23.88 -4.85 -1.59
CA ALA A 362 24.07 -5.50 -2.88
C ALA A 362 25.55 -5.77 -3.17
N TRP A 363 25.83 -6.88 -3.83
CA TRP A 363 27.18 -7.29 -4.25
C TRP A 363 27.17 -7.96 -5.63
N LYS A 364 28.31 -7.95 -6.30
CA LYS A 364 28.48 -8.62 -7.58
C LYS A 364 28.67 -10.12 -7.38
N LEU A 365 27.93 -10.92 -8.12
CA LEU A 365 28.18 -12.35 -8.31
C LEU A 365 29.11 -12.59 -9.52
N SER A 366 29.03 -11.71 -10.53
CA SER A 366 29.90 -11.64 -11.71
C SER A 366 29.90 -10.20 -12.24
N ASP A 367 30.59 -9.93 -13.32
CA ASP A 367 30.63 -8.59 -13.94
C ASP A 367 29.25 -8.08 -14.38
N THR A 368 28.32 -8.97 -14.63
CA THR A 368 26.98 -8.62 -15.17
C THR A 368 25.84 -8.97 -14.22
N THR A 369 26.12 -9.63 -13.09
CA THR A 369 25.08 -10.11 -12.17
C THR A 369 25.26 -9.60 -10.76
N LEU A 370 24.17 -9.19 -10.17
CA LEU A 370 24.09 -8.72 -8.79
C LEU A 370 23.28 -9.69 -7.94
N LYS A 371 23.53 -9.65 -6.63
CA LYS A 371 22.64 -10.18 -5.60
C LYS A 371 22.43 -9.10 -4.55
N THR A 372 21.17 -8.98 -4.11
CA THR A 372 20.78 -8.03 -3.08
C THR A 372 20.16 -8.77 -1.90
N ILE A 373 20.49 -8.34 -0.70
CA ILE A 373 19.69 -8.54 0.50
C ILE A 373 18.94 -7.24 0.72
N SER A 374 17.60 -7.31 0.71
CA SER A 374 16.69 -6.22 1.00
C SER A 374 15.84 -6.61 2.21
N VAL A 375 16.36 -6.30 3.41
CA VAL A 375 15.67 -6.63 4.66
C VAL A 375 14.43 -5.76 4.77
N GLU A 376 13.27 -6.31 4.40
CA GLU A 376 12.01 -5.57 4.36
C GLU A 376 11.08 -5.93 5.53
N GLU A 377 10.58 -4.90 6.14
CA GLU A 377 9.67 -4.98 7.28
C GLU A 377 8.54 -3.96 7.14
N MET A 378 7.40 -4.23 7.79
CA MET A 378 6.33 -3.26 7.93
C MET A 378 6.42 -2.49 9.25
N ALA A 379 6.13 -1.19 9.19
CA ALA A 379 6.03 -0.33 10.36
C ALA A 379 4.87 0.63 10.31
N VAL A 380 4.47 1.14 11.47
CA VAL A 380 3.52 2.25 11.63
C VAL A 380 4.20 3.43 12.32
N ILE A 381 3.88 4.64 11.87
CA ILE A 381 4.27 5.87 12.53
C ILE A 381 3.38 6.08 13.75
N THR A 382 3.98 6.21 14.91
CA THR A 382 3.32 6.57 16.16
C THR A 382 3.50 8.06 16.45
N LYS A 383 3.03 8.53 17.60
CA LYS A 383 3.12 9.93 17.99
C LYS A 383 4.53 10.52 17.96
N ASP A 384 5.56 9.70 18.23
CA ASP A 384 6.95 10.16 18.42
C ASP A 384 7.99 9.39 17.58
N ARG A 385 7.63 8.21 17.06
CA ARG A 385 8.55 7.31 16.35
C ARG A 385 7.81 6.32 15.45
N ALA A 386 8.55 5.51 14.69
CA ALA A 386 7.98 4.31 14.07
C ALA A 386 8.15 3.09 14.97
N ARG A 387 7.27 2.10 14.81
CA ARG A 387 7.40 0.76 15.38
C ARG A 387 7.08 -0.30 14.33
N TYR A 388 7.78 -1.41 14.37
CA TYR A 388 7.47 -2.56 13.54
C TYR A 388 6.06 -3.11 13.82
N LEU A 389 5.40 -3.63 12.78
CA LEU A 389 4.11 -4.32 12.91
C LEU A 389 4.26 -5.78 13.33
N THR A 390 5.41 -6.39 13.03
CA THR A 390 5.75 -7.76 13.49
C THR A 390 7.18 -7.83 13.98
N LYS A 391 7.57 -8.94 14.59
CA LYS A 391 8.96 -9.17 14.98
C LYS A 391 9.84 -9.18 13.72
N PRO A 392 10.81 -8.27 13.61
CA PRO A 392 11.68 -8.22 12.46
C PRO A 392 12.59 -9.46 12.39
N GLN A 393 13.08 -9.78 11.20
CA GLN A 393 14.06 -10.83 11.03
C GLN A 393 15.41 -10.39 11.62
N GLU A 394 15.88 -11.08 12.65
CA GLU A 394 17.14 -10.75 13.33
C GLU A 394 18.34 -11.52 12.76
N ASN A 395 18.13 -12.75 12.34
CA ASN A 395 19.18 -13.61 11.81
C ASN A 395 18.77 -14.16 10.44
N LEU A 396 19.77 -14.37 9.60
CA LEU A 396 19.59 -15.09 8.34
C LEU A 396 19.12 -16.52 8.64
N ILE A 397 18.07 -16.98 7.97
CA ILE A 397 17.58 -18.37 8.13
C ILE A 397 18.59 -19.29 7.47
N LEU A 398 19.05 -20.32 8.20
CA LEU A 398 19.99 -21.30 7.68
C LEU A 398 19.25 -22.57 7.26
N ILE A 399 19.45 -22.99 6.03
CA ILE A 399 18.86 -24.22 5.49
C ILE A 399 19.97 -25.29 5.38
N PRO A 400 19.95 -26.32 6.24
CA PRO A 400 20.95 -27.39 6.18
C PRO A 400 20.71 -28.32 5.01
N ILE A 401 21.79 -28.93 4.52
CA ILE A 401 21.69 -30.10 3.63
C ILE A 401 21.11 -31.25 4.48
N LYS A 402 19.98 -31.78 4.07
CA LYS A 402 19.40 -32.99 4.67
C LYS A 402 20.06 -34.21 4.00
N ASN A 403 20.81 -34.99 4.75
CA ASN A 403 21.32 -36.29 4.32
C ASN A 403 20.19 -37.28 3.98
#